data_5def426f01c1dcaa8dca20c918db788f
#
_entry.id   5def426f01c1dcaa8dca20c918db788f
#
_cell.length_a   1.000
_cell.length_b   1.000
_cell.length_c   1.000
_cell.angle_alpha   90.00
_cell.angle_beta   90.00
_cell.angle_gamma   90.00
#
_symmetry.space_group_name_H-M   'P 1'
#
loop_
_entity.id
_entity.type
_entity.pdbx_description
1 polymer ?
#
loop_
_entity_poly.entity_id
_entity_poly.type
_entity_poly.pdbx_seq_one_letter_code
_entity_poly.pdbx_strand_id
1 'polypeptide(L)'
;MSRARDFADLAGSADAGGLTGRNLIINGAMQVAQRGTSFSSISSDAYPVDRFFVRDVNAPAGEATVSQSTTTPDDFKNSLKIDVTTADTSLVAADQYKIEYRAEGQDVAHLNWGTSAAKAVTLSFWIRSNKTGNTQVAVLNSDNNRAYVATFSISAADTWERKELTIDGDTSGTWLTTNGIGLRLRWGSFGSTYQTSSVDQWLGSQKMSRDDSPINFFDSTDNELYLTGVQLEVGEQATPFEHRS
;
A
#
# COMPACT_ATOMS: atom_id res chain seq x y z
N MET A 1 19.28 -8.90 -26.71
CA MET A 1 19.77 -8.35 -25.41
C MET A 1 21.12 -9.01 -25.13
N SER A 2 22.10 -8.30 -24.61
CA SER A 2 23.44 -8.86 -24.45
C SER A 2 23.57 -9.57 -23.11
N ARG A 3 24.21 -10.74 -23.06
CA ARG A 3 24.53 -11.49 -21.84
C ARG A 3 25.18 -10.64 -20.74
N ALA A 4 25.88 -9.57 -21.10
CA ALA A 4 26.48 -8.63 -20.16
C ALA A 4 25.44 -7.84 -19.36
N ARG A 5 24.28 -7.51 -19.96
CA ARG A 5 23.17 -6.84 -19.29
C ARG A 5 22.47 -7.81 -18.32
N ASP A 6 22.27 -9.05 -18.76
CA ASP A 6 21.65 -10.08 -17.91
C ASP A 6 22.53 -10.39 -16.68
N PHE A 7 23.86 -10.34 -16.80
CA PHE A 7 24.78 -10.48 -15.68
C PHE A 7 24.81 -9.26 -14.76
N ALA A 8 24.65 -8.05 -15.30
CA ALA A 8 24.58 -6.82 -14.50
C ALA A 8 23.27 -6.77 -13.69
N ASP A 9 22.16 -7.19 -14.29
CA ASP A 9 20.86 -7.28 -13.63
C ASP A 9 20.86 -8.38 -12.54
N LEU A 10 21.54 -9.51 -12.80
CA LEU A 10 21.74 -10.58 -11.81
C LEU A 10 22.63 -10.13 -10.64
N ALA A 11 23.70 -9.36 -10.92
CA ALA A 11 24.58 -8.82 -9.90
C ALA A 11 23.85 -7.78 -9.04
N GLY A 12 23.04 -6.91 -9.66
CA GLY A 12 22.19 -5.93 -8.94
C GLY A 12 21.16 -6.61 -8.03
N SER A 13 20.55 -7.71 -8.47
CA SER A 13 19.61 -8.47 -7.65
C SER A 13 20.30 -9.29 -6.55
N ALA A 14 21.55 -9.73 -6.74
CA ALA A 14 22.33 -10.38 -5.69
C ALA A 14 22.79 -9.39 -4.60
N ASP A 15 23.08 -8.15 -4.98
CA ASP A 15 23.43 -7.05 -4.04
C ASP A 15 22.22 -6.56 -3.24
N ALA A 16 21.01 -6.72 -3.78
CA ALA A 16 19.75 -6.38 -3.12
C ALA A 16 19.23 -7.43 -2.13
N GLY A 17 20.00 -8.48 -1.81
CA GLY A 17 19.63 -9.48 -0.79
C GLY A 17 19.33 -10.90 -1.32
N GLY A 18 19.75 -11.19 -2.54
CA GLY A 18 19.63 -12.54 -3.13
C GLY A 18 18.42 -12.72 -4.04
N LEU A 19 18.36 -13.87 -4.71
CA LEU A 19 17.31 -14.20 -5.68
C LEU A 19 15.99 -14.62 -5.01
N THR A 20 15.96 -14.78 -3.68
CA THR A 20 14.78 -15.16 -2.91
C THR A 20 14.64 -14.31 -1.66
N GLY A 21 13.41 -14.10 -1.18
CA GLY A 21 13.15 -13.28 0.01
C GLY A 21 13.24 -11.77 -0.21
N ARG A 22 13.15 -11.33 -1.47
CA ARG A 22 13.18 -9.90 -1.82
C ARG A 22 11.92 -9.18 -1.38
N ASN A 23 10.77 -9.85 -1.49
CA ASN A 23 9.50 -9.26 -1.11
C ASN A 23 9.38 -9.19 0.42
N LEU A 24 9.31 -7.98 0.96
CA LEU A 24 9.10 -7.72 2.40
C LEU A 24 7.63 -7.85 2.80
N ILE A 25 6.72 -8.00 1.82
CA ILE A 25 5.28 -8.11 2.06
C ILE A 25 4.88 -9.58 2.16
N ILE A 26 4.26 -9.95 3.26
CA ILE A 26 3.68 -11.29 3.46
C ILE A 26 2.25 -11.27 2.90
N ASN A 27 1.87 -12.32 2.17
CA ASN A 27 0.55 -12.48 1.55
C ASN A 27 0.20 -11.37 0.53
N GLY A 28 1.19 -10.79 -0.15
CA GLY A 28 0.95 -9.72 -1.13
C GLY A 28 0.09 -10.14 -2.33
N ALA A 29 -0.02 -11.43 -2.62
CA ALA A 29 -0.93 -12.01 -3.63
C ALA A 29 -2.35 -12.29 -3.11
N MET A 30 -2.69 -11.87 -1.89
CA MET A 30 -4.02 -11.98 -1.27
C MET A 30 -4.59 -13.41 -1.20
N GLN A 31 -3.72 -14.43 -1.12
CA GLN A 31 -4.12 -15.85 -1.21
C GLN A 31 -4.63 -16.40 0.13
N VAL A 32 -4.10 -15.96 1.24
CA VAL A 32 -4.42 -16.48 2.57
C VAL A 32 -5.50 -15.62 3.23
N ALA A 33 -6.60 -16.25 3.66
CA ALA A 33 -7.75 -15.61 4.30
C ALA A 33 -8.31 -16.52 5.41
N GLN A 34 -7.64 -16.54 6.58
CA GLN A 34 -7.98 -17.45 7.68
C GLN A 34 -9.13 -16.97 8.57
N ARG A 35 -9.40 -15.66 8.59
CA ARG A 35 -10.40 -15.02 9.46
C ARG A 35 -11.77 -14.87 8.80
N GLY A 36 -11.88 -15.26 7.54
CA GLY A 36 -13.05 -15.08 6.68
C GLY A 36 -12.70 -14.38 5.40
N THR A 37 -13.52 -14.54 4.37
CA THR A 37 -13.28 -14.00 3.03
C THR A 37 -14.20 -12.82 2.68
N SER A 38 -15.13 -12.44 3.58
CA SER A 38 -16.05 -11.31 3.34
C SER A 38 -16.55 -10.72 4.65
N PHE A 39 -16.60 -9.39 4.74
CA PHE A 39 -17.06 -8.60 5.87
C PHE A 39 -17.92 -7.45 5.34
N SER A 40 -19.14 -7.30 5.89
CA SER A 40 -20.14 -6.33 5.41
C SER A 40 -20.07 -4.95 6.08
N SER A 41 -19.14 -4.75 7.01
CA SER A 41 -18.90 -3.44 7.63
C SER A 41 -17.43 -3.29 7.93
N ILE A 42 -16.95 -2.05 7.84
CA ILE A 42 -15.55 -1.68 8.03
C ILE A 42 -15.32 -0.77 9.24
N SER A 43 -16.32 -0.63 10.12
CA SER A 43 -16.24 0.17 11.36
C SER A 43 -15.22 -0.36 12.39
N SER A 44 -14.68 -1.55 12.17
CA SER A 44 -13.58 -2.15 12.93
C SER A 44 -12.60 -2.80 11.97
N ASP A 45 -11.43 -3.25 12.47
CA ASP A 45 -10.44 -3.92 11.63
C ASP A 45 -11.03 -5.18 10.98
N ALA A 46 -11.36 -5.11 9.69
CA ALA A 46 -11.80 -6.24 8.87
C ALA A 46 -10.62 -6.81 8.08
N TYR A 47 -10.36 -8.11 8.22
CA TYR A 47 -9.26 -8.81 7.55
C TYR A 47 -9.79 -9.78 6.49
N PRO A 48 -10.20 -9.30 5.31
CA PRO A 48 -10.69 -10.18 4.22
C PRO A 48 -9.58 -11.06 3.64
N VAL A 49 -8.35 -10.66 3.85
CA VAL A 49 -7.12 -11.42 3.59
C VAL A 49 -6.15 -11.20 4.73
N ASP A 50 -5.37 -12.23 5.07
CA ASP A 50 -4.42 -12.13 6.17
C ASP A 50 -3.36 -11.07 5.91
N ARG A 51 -2.92 -10.36 6.96
CA ARG A 51 -1.92 -9.27 6.98
C ARG A 51 -2.43 -7.93 6.41
N PHE A 52 -3.49 -7.90 5.62
CA PHE A 52 -4.13 -6.67 5.15
C PHE A 52 -5.47 -6.50 5.84
N PHE A 53 -5.72 -5.33 6.35
CA PHE A 53 -7.03 -5.01 6.90
C PHE A 53 -7.59 -3.73 6.30
N VAL A 54 -8.90 -3.64 6.31
CA VAL A 54 -9.65 -2.46 5.91
C VAL A 54 -10.35 -1.90 7.13
N ARG A 55 -10.33 -0.59 7.26
CA ARG A 55 -10.93 0.10 8.38
C ARG A 55 -11.30 1.52 8.02
N ASP A 56 -12.44 1.97 8.53
CA ASP A 56 -12.73 3.38 8.68
C ASP A 56 -12.20 3.95 10.01
N VAL A 57 -12.03 5.24 10.08
CA VAL A 57 -11.66 5.96 11.32
C VAL A 57 -12.42 7.27 11.37
N ASN A 58 -12.90 7.63 12.55
CA ASN A 58 -13.73 8.79 12.84
C ASN A 58 -15.22 8.57 12.48
N ALA A 59 -15.64 7.32 12.31
CA ALA A 59 -17.01 6.93 11.96
C ALA A 59 -17.59 7.73 10.77
N PRO A 60 -16.91 7.74 9.61
CA PRO A 60 -17.41 8.41 8.42
C PRO A 60 -18.73 7.75 7.95
N ALA A 61 -19.48 8.44 7.09
CA ALA A 61 -20.83 8.03 6.71
C ALA A 61 -20.87 6.84 5.74
N GLY A 62 -19.78 6.56 5.03
CA GLY A 62 -19.73 5.51 4.03
C GLY A 62 -19.51 4.12 4.62
N GLU A 63 -20.09 3.13 3.97
CA GLU A 63 -19.92 1.72 4.31
C GLU A 63 -19.48 0.92 3.08
N ALA A 64 -18.81 -0.18 3.31
CA ALA A 64 -18.38 -1.09 2.25
C ALA A 64 -18.42 -2.55 2.70
N THR A 65 -18.65 -3.45 1.75
CA THR A 65 -18.28 -4.85 1.87
C THR A 65 -16.84 -5.02 1.43
N VAL A 66 -16.01 -5.65 2.26
CA VAL A 66 -14.63 -5.98 1.92
C VAL A 66 -14.46 -7.48 1.83
N SER A 67 -13.78 -7.94 0.78
CA SER A 67 -13.70 -9.37 0.52
C SER A 67 -12.40 -9.79 -0.18
N GLN A 68 -12.09 -11.09 -0.06
CA GLN A 68 -11.19 -11.75 -0.98
C GLN A 68 -11.97 -12.04 -2.27
N SER A 69 -11.46 -11.57 -3.41
CA SER A 69 -12.09 -11.68 -4.73
C SER A 69 -11.24 -12.52 -5.67
N THR A 70 -11.89 -13.16 -6.65
CA THR A 70 -11.24 -13.86 -7.75
C THR A 70 -11.09 -13.01 -9.02
N THR A 71 -11.54 -11.75 -8.99
CA THR A 71 -11.23 -10.77 -10.03
C THR A 71 -9.78 -10.34 -9.90
N THR A 72 -8.92 -10.72 -10.84
CA THR A 72 -7.46 -10.58 -10.75
C THR A 72 -6.84 -10.18 -12.08
N PRO A 73 -5.65 -9.58 -12.09
CA PRO A 73 -4.81 -9.55 -13.27
C PRO A 73 -4.25 -10.95 -13.56
N ASP A 74 -3.62 -11.12 -14.71
CA ASP A 74 -2.91 -12.36 -15.06
C ASP A 74 -1.87 -12.71 -13.98
N ASP A 75 -1.60 -14.01 -13.81
CA ASP A 75 -0.67 -14.59 -12.83
C ASP A 75 -1.11 -14.54 -11.35
N PHE A 76 -2.26 -13.95 -11.03
CA PHE A 76 -2.80 -13.92 -9.66
C PHE A 76 -4.13 -14.68 -9.57
N LYS A 77 -4.39 -15.24 -8.38
CA LYS A 77 -5.64 -15.99 -8.11
C LYS A 77 -6.63 -15.19 -7.27
N ASN A 78 -6.13 -14.27 -6.45
CA ASN A 78 -6.95 -13.51 -5.53
C ASN A 78 -6.53 -12.04 -5.48
N SER A 79 -7.49 -11.19 -5.14
CA SER A 79 -7.32 -9.79 -4.81
C SER A 79 -8.12 -9.43 -3.57
N LEU A 80 -7.76 -8.36 -2.89
CA LEU A 80 -8.59 -7.69 -1.90
C LEU A 80 -9.56 -6.78 -2.66
N LYS A 81 -10.88 -6.90 -2.39
CA LYS A 81 -11.93 -6.03 -2.96
C LYS A 81 -12.53 -5.16 -1.86
N ILE A 82 -12.75 -3.88 -2.15
CA ILE A 82 -13.66 -2.97 -1.46
C ILE A 82 -14.83 -2.71 -2.40
N ASP A 83 -16.06 -2.89 -1.92
CA ASP A 83 -17.32 -2.69 -2.64
C ASP A 83 -18.18 -1.75 -1.81
N VAL A 84 -18.34 -0.51 -2.26
CA VAL A 84 -19.02 0.53 -1.49
C VAL A 84 -20.51 0.27 -1.46
N THR A 85 -21.09 0.17 -0.27
CA THR A 85 -22.51 -0.10 -0.04
C THR A 85 -23.29 1.12 0.43
N THR A 86 -22.60 2.08 1.06
CA THR A 86 -23.14 3.40 1.41
C THR A 86 -22.13 4.45 1.00
N ALA A 87 -22.57 5.44 0.23
CA ALA A 87 -21.68 6.49 -0.26
C ALA A 87 -21.40 7.55 0.82
N ASP A 88 -20.16 8.09 0.77
CA ASP A 88 -19.75 9.28 1.50
C ASP A 88 -19.14 10.28 0.50
N THR A 89 -19.96 11.23 0.06
CA THR A 89 -19.57 12.23 -0.93
C THR A 89 -18.78 13.40 -0.34
N SER A 90 -18.66 13.49 0.99
CA SER A 90 -18.10 14.63 1.69
C SER A 90 -17.33 14.23 2.94
N LEU A 91 -16.10 13.76 2.74
CA LEU A 91 -15.20 13.41 3.84
C LEU A 91 -14.98 14.61 4.77
N VAL A 92 -15.25 14.45 6.06
CA VAL A 92 -14.86 15.45 7.04
C VAL A 92 -13.36 15.34 7.35
N ALA A 93 -12.80 16.37 7.99
CA ALA A 93 -11.36 16.57 8.09
C ALA A 93 -10.59 15.36 8.68
N ALA A 94 -11.17 14.64 9.64
CA ALA A 94 -10.52 13.52 10.33
C ALA A 94 -10.88 12.13 9.79
N ASP A 95 -11.69 12.05 8.74
CA ASP A 95 -12.14 10.76 8.19
C ASP A 95 -11.01 10.02 7.49
N GLN A 96 -11.06 8.70 7.60
CA GLN A 96 -10.16 7.79 6.92
C GLN A 96 -10.93 6.55 6.48
N TYR A 97 -10.82 6.21 5.21
CA TYR A 97 -11.12 4.89 4.66
C TYR A 97 -9.83 4.29 4.16
N LYS A 98 -9.35 3.21 4.75
CA LYS A 98 -8.01 2.72 4.42
C LYS A 98 -7.92 1.19 4.34
N ILE A 99 -7.14 0.73 3.38
CA ILE A 99 -6.45 -0.55 3.42
C ILE A 99 -5.12 -0.31 4.13
N GLU A 100 -4.78 -1.10 5.13
CA GLU A 100 -3.49 -0.99 5.82
C GLU A 100 -2.78 -2.34 5.84
N TYR A 101 -1.49 -2.33 5.51
CA TYR A 101 -0.53 -3.39 5.75
C TYR A 101 0.45 -2.93 6.83
N ARG A 102 0.87 -3.85 7.71
CA ARG A 102 1.88 -3.60 8.75
C ARG A 102 3.00 -4.62 8.63
N ALA A 103 4.22 -4.14 8.38
CA ALA A 103 5.41 -4.96 8.50
C ALA A 103 5.95 -4.88 9.93
N GLU A 104 6.44 -6.00 10.45
CA GLU A 104 7.13 -6.02 11.73
C GLU A 104 8.51 -5.36 11.63
N GLY A 105 8.95 -4.70 12.70
CA GLY A 105 10.23 -3.97 12.69
C GLY A 105 11.42 -4.86 12.38
N GLN A 106 11.43 -6.09 12.88
CA GLN A 106 12.49 -7.07 12.59
C GLN A 106 12.58 -7.44 11.10
N ASP A 107 11.46 -7.47 10.37
CA ASP A 107 11.43 -7.79 8.94
C ASP A 107 12.00 -6.66 8.07
N VAL A 108 11.96 -5.43 8.58
CA VAL A 108 12.40 -4.22 7.87
C VAL A 108 13.63 -3.55 8.49
N ALA A 109 14.21 -4.12 9.54
CA ALA A 109 15.35 -3.56 10.26
C ALA A 109 16.58 -3.29 9.34
N HIS A 110 16.78 -4.12 8.32
CA HIS A 110 17.87 -4.01 7.36
C HIS A 110 17.74 -2.81 6.39
N LEU A 111 16.59 -2.13 6.39
CA LEU A 111 16.39 -0.87 5.66
C LEU A 111 17.19 0.28 6.28
N ASN A 112 17.59 0.17 7.55
CA ASN A 112 18.32 1.19 8.31
C ASN A 112 17.61 2.55 8.36
N TRP A 113 16.30 2.59 8.21
CA TRP A 113 15.54 3.83 8.25
C TRP A 113 15.67 4.52 9.62
N GLY A 114 15.70 5.85 9.62
CA GLY A 114 16.04 6.68 10.76
C GLY A 114 17.55 6.93 10.92
N THR A 115 18.36 6.51 9.95
CA THR A 115 19.82 6.69 9.96
C THR A 115 20.33 7.21 8.61
N SER A 116 21.57 7.69 8.59
CA SER A 116 22.23 8.13 7.35
C SER A 116 22.48 6.98 6.33
N ALA A 117 22.32 5.73 6.76
CA ALA A 117 22.47 4.54 5.92
C ALA A 117 21.09 4.00 5.43
N ALA A 118 20.04 4.81 5.53
CA ALA A 118 18.70 4.45 5.09
C ALA A 118 18.68 4.07 3.61
N LYS A 119 18.08 2.92 3.30
CA LYS A 119 18.01 2.38 1.94
C LYS A 119 16.72 2.79 1.27
N ALA A 120 16.77 3.11 -0.01
CA ALA A 120 15.58 3.24 -0.84
C ALA A 120 14.86 1.89 -0.98
N VAL A 121 13.56 1.95 -1.19
CA VAL A 121 12.72 0.78 -1.50
C VAL A 121 11.86 1.06 -2.72
N THR A 122 11.47 0.00 -3.42
CA THR A 122 10.46 0.08 -4.47
C THR A 122 9.23 -0.71 -4.05
N LEU A 123 8.09 -0.02 -4.03
CA LEU A 123 6.77 -0.61 -3.82
C LEU A 123 6.11 -0.84 -5.16
N SER A 124 5.75 -2.08 -5.46
CA SER A 124 4.94 -2.41 -6.63
C SER A 124 3.66 -3.13 -6.24
N PHE A 125 2.59 -2.91 -7.01
CA PHE A 125 1.29 -3.54 -6.79
C PHE A 125 0.41 -3.42 -8.03
N TRP A 126 -0.63 -4.26 -8.10
CA TRP A 126 -1.70 -4.16 -9.06
C TRP A 126 -2.94 -3.55 -8.40
N ILE A 127 -3.53 -2.59 -9.08
CA ILE A 127 -4.74 -1.88 -8.64
C ILE A 127 -5.76 -1.80 -9.79
N ARG A 128 -7.04 -1.94 -9.46
CA ARG A 128 -8.16 -1.74 -10.39
C ARG A 128 -9.27 -1.00 -9.66
N SER A 129 -9.88 -0.03 -10.30
CA SER A 129 -11.08 0.66 -9.81
C SER A 129 -11.88 1.18 -11.00
N ASN A 130 -13.17 1.37 -10.83
CA ASN A 130 -14.01 2.12 -11.78
C ASN A 130 -13.76 3.65 -11.68
N LYS A 131 -13.10 4.13 -10.60
CA LYS A 131 -12.68 5.53 -10.44
C LYS A 131 -11.31 5.75 -11.07
N THR A 132 -11.20 6.82 -11.87
CA THR A 132 -9.93 7.28 -12.45
C THR A 132 -9.49 8.59 -11.83
N GLY A 133 -8.20 8.88 -11.85
CA GLY A 133 -7.64 10.13 -11.34
C GLY A 133 -6.41 9.91 -10.47
N ASN A 134 -6.04 10.95 -9.75
CA ASN A 134 -4.85 10.96 -8.89
C ASN A 134 -5.14 10.36 -7.51
N THR A 135 -4.24 9.55 -7.02
CA THR A 135 -4.33 8.93 -5.71
C THR A 135 -2.93 8.71 -5.13
N GLN A 136 -2.82 7.96 -4.04
CA GLN A 136 -1.55 7.76 -3.34
C GLN A 136 -1.55 6.48 -2.51
N VAL A 137 -0.34 6.10 -2.10
CA VAL A 137 -0.10 5.22 -0.96
C VAL A 137 0.76 5.96 0.05
N ALA A 138 0.41 5.90 1.33
CA ALA A 138 1.21 6.47 2.39
C ALA A 138 2.06 5.40 3.07
N VAL A 139 3.34 5.72 3.27
CA VAL A 139 4.28 4.94 4.08
C VAL A 139 4.50 5.67 5.40
N LEU A 140 4.29 4.97 6.53
CA LEU A 140 4.41 5.60 7.86
C LEU A 140 5.21 4.72 8.81
N ASN A 141 5.84 5.36 9.80
CA ASN A 141 6.42 4.66 10.95
C ASN A 141 5.34 4.23 11.97
N SER A 142 5.74 3.51 13.03
CA SER A 142 4.84 3.06 14.11
C SER A 142 4.05 4.19 14.76
N ASP A 143 4.67 5.34 14.98
CA ASP A 143 4.10 6.45 15.75
C ASP A 143 3.28 7.40 14.88
N ASN A 144 3.22 7.15 13.56
CA ASN A 144 2.58 8.00 12.57
C ASN A 144 3.13 9.46 12.56
N ASN A 145 4.37 9.66 12.98
CA ASN A 145 5.03 10.96 12.99
C ASN A 145 6.08 11.12 11.89
N ARG A 146 6.30 10.08 11.09
CA ARG A 146 7.02 10.10 9.81
C ARG A 146 6.10 9.54 8.74
N ALA A 147 5.98 10.25 7.62
CA ALA A 147 5.15 9.84 6.50
C ALA A 147 5.78 10.19 5.15
N TYR A 148 5.60 9.31 4.16
CA TYR A 148 5.88 9.55 2.75
C TYR A 148 4.57 9.32 1.99
N VAL A 149 4.11 10.30 1.24
CA VAL A 149 2.90 10.20 0.40
C VAL A 149 3.34 9.97 -1.03
N ALA A 150 3.45 8.69 -1.42
CA ALA A 150 3.84 8.31 -2.77
C ALA A 150 2.64 8.41 -3.72
N THR A 151 2.76 9.21 -4.77
CA THR A 151 1.64 9.54 -5.66
C THR A 151 1.62 8.65 -6.90
N PHE A 152 0.40 8.35 -7.38
CA PHE A 152 0.17 7.67 -8.64
C PHE A 152 -1.22 8.04 -9.19
N SER A 153 -1.53 7.62 -10.40
CA SER A 153 -2.86 7.80 -11.00
C SER A 153 -3.46 6.45 -11.41
N ILE A 154 -4.78 6.34 -11.37
CA ILE A 154 -5.53 5.30 -12.05
C ILE A 154 -5.99 5.90 -13.38
N SER A 155 -5.50 5.38 -14.49
CA SER A 155 -5.63 5.99 -15.81
C SER A 155 -6.87 5.50 -16.57
N ALA A 156 -7.27 4.25 -16.36
CA ALA A 156 -8.41 3.62 -17.04
C ALA A 156 -9.34 2.94 -16.04
N ALA A 157 -10.64 3.24 -16.16
CA ALA A 157 -11.66 2.60 -15.35
C ALA A 157 -11.68 1.09 -15.64
N ASP A 158 -11.96 0.32 -14.60
CA ASP A 158 -12.15 -1.14 -14.68
C ASP A 158 -10.97 -1.92 -15.29
N THR A 159 -9.79 -1.32 -15.28
CA THR A 159 -8.58 -1.91 -15.85
C THR A 159 -7.55 -2.16 -14.75
N TRP A 160 -6.92 -3.34 -14.77
CA TRP A 160 -5.80 -3.63 -13.91
C TRP A 160 -4.56 -2.86 -14.36
N GLU A 161 -4.01 -2.06 -13.46
CA GLU A 161 -2.78 -1.31 -13.71
C GLU A 161 -1.72 -1.69 -12.67
N ARG A 162 -0.52 -2.03 -13.13
CA ARG A 162 0.64 -2.21 -12.26
C ARG A 162 1.25 -0.86 -11.95
N LYS A 163 1.48 -0.59 -10.66
CA LYS A 163 2.16 0.61 -10.19
C LYS A 163 3.51 0.24 -9.59
N GLU A 164 4.48 1.09 -9.83
CA GLU A 164 5.84 1.00 -9.30
C GLU A 164 6.23 2.36 -8.75
N LEU A 165 6.57 2.40 -7.46
CA LEU A 165 6.85 3.64 -6.74
C LEU A 165 8.17 3.47 -5.99
N THR A 166 9.18 4.23 -6.36
CA THR A 166 10.45 4.30 -5.63
C THR A 166 10.31 5.30 -4.49
N ILE A 167 10.72 4.89 -3.31
CA ILE A 167 10.62 5.65 -2.06
C ILE A 167 12.02 5.73 -1.47
N ASP A 168 12.54 6.92 -1.34
CA ASP A 168 13.85 7.17 -0.72
C ASP A 168 13.86 6.68 0.72
N GLY A 169 15.02 6.25 1.20
CA GLY A 169 15.17 5.87 2.60
C GLY A 169 14.98 7.07 3.53
N ASP A 170 14.20 6.89 4.60
CA ASP A 170 14.06 7.95 5.60
C ASP A 170 15.29 8.02 6.49
N THR A 171 16.03 9.12 6.41
CA THR A 171 17.23 9.36 7.23
C THR A 171 16.91 9.94 8.61
N SER A 172 15.63 10.10 8.96
CA SER A 172 15.17 10.78 10.17
C SER A 172 14.09 9.99 10.90
N GLY A 173 13.81 10.39 12.15
CA GLY A 173 12.76 9.80 12.95
C GLY A 173 13.15 8.47 13.60
N THR A 174 12.19 7.87 14.29
CA THR A 174 12.35 6.57 14.96
C THR A 174 11.60 5.49 14.20
N TRP A 175 12.32 4.45 13.80
CA TRP A 175 11.79 3.27 13.13
C TRP A 175 12.05 2.05 14.01
N LEU A 176 10.99 1.32 14.37
CA LEU A 176 11.14 0.13 15.19
C LEU A 176 11.81 -1.00 14.42
N THR A 177 12.73 -1.68 15.08
CA THR A 177 13.48 -2.84 14.55
C THR A 177 13.19 -4.12 15.34
N THR A 178 12.17 -4.08 16.20
CA THR A 178 11.75 -5.19 17.07
C THR A 178 10.48 -5.86 16.49
N ASN A 179 9.80 -6.66 17.31
CA ASN A 179 8.53 -7.30 16.96
C ASN A 179 7.32 -6.32 16.88
N GLY A 180 7.53 -5.03 17.14
CA GLY A 180 6.50 -4.00 16.93
C GLY A 180 6.35 -3.63 15.45
N ILE A 181 5.47 -2.67 15.17
CA ILE A 181 5.23 -2.21 13.80
C ILE A 181 6.45 -1.43 13.31
N GLY A 182 7.16 -1.95 12.31
CA GLY A 182 8.28 -1.27 11.67
C GLY A 182 7.82 -0.23 10.66
N LEU A 183 6.93 -0.62 9.74
CA LEU A 183 6.32 0.30 8.78
C LEU A 183 4.85 -0.04 8.52
N ARG A 184 4.12 0.96 8.02
CA ARG A 184 2.74 0.85 7.57
C ARG A 184 2.64 1.30 6.12
N LEU A 185 1.85 0.57 5.33
CA LEU A 185 1.41 1.01 4.00
C LEU A 185 -0.09 1.27 4.08
N ARG A 186 -0.55 2.42 3.57
CA ARG A 186 -1.97 2.80 3.59
C ARG A 186 -2.43 3.30 2.23
N TRP A 187 -3.40 2.63 1.65
CA TRP A 187 -4.16 3.09 0.48
C TRP A 187 -5.54 3.54 0.93
N GLY A 188 -6.13 4.51 0.26
CA GLY A 188 -7.50 4.89 0.56
C GLY A 188 -7.85 6.36 0.37
N SER A 189 -8.95 6.77 0.99
CA SER A 189 -9.49 8.13 0.99
C SER A 189 -9.37 8.75 2.38
N PHE A 190 -8.88 10.00 2.43
CA PHE A 190 -8.53 10.66 3.69
C PHE A 190 -9.00 12.10 3.70
N GLY A 191 -9.58 12.51 4.83
CA GLY A 191 -10.01 13.88 5.07
C GLY A 191 -8.84 14.88 5.12
N SER A 192 -9.15 16.16 5.12
CA SER A 192 -8.18 17.24 4.93
C SER A 192 -7.09 17.35 6.01
N THR A 193 -7.32 16.82 7.22
CA THR A 193 -6.28 16.74 8.25
C THR A 193 -5.06 15.96 7.77
N TYR A 194 -5.26 14.94 6.92
CA TYR A 194 -4.22 14.02 6.45
C TYR A 194 -3.67 14.40 5.08
N GLN A 195 -4.16 15.48 4.47
CA GLN A 195 -3.74 15.93 3.15
C GLN A 195 -2.49 16.81 3.22
N THR A 196 -1.74 16.83 2.12
CA THR A 196 -0.52 17.65 1.97
C THR A 196 -0.24 17.93 0.49
N SER A 197 0.31 19.14 0.22
CA SER A 197 0.92 19.49 -1.07
C SER A 197 2.36 18.96 -1.19
N SER A 198 2.99 18.64 -0.07
CA SER A 198 4.36 18.09 -0.02
C SER A 198 4.30 16.58 -0.20
N VAL A 199 4.16 16.12 -1.45
CA VAL A 199 4.14 14.69 -1.82
C VAL A 199 5.51 14.22 -2.28
N ASP A 200 5.69 12.90 -2.38
CA ASP A 200 6.90 12.22 -2.84
C ASP A 200 8.18 12.63 -2.07
N GLN A 201 8.01 12.90 -0.78
CA GLN A 201 9.08 13.23 0.16
C GLN A 201 8.69 12.86 1.60
N TRP A 202 9.70 12.72 2.48
CA TRP A 202 9.48 12.44 3.90
C TRP A 202 9.03 13.66 4.68
N LEU A 203 8.01 13.48 5.50
CA LEU A 203 7.38 14.50 6.34
C LEU A 203 7.46 14.12 7.81
N GLY A 204 7.61 15.12 8.69
CA GLY A 204 7.61 14.98 10.16
C GLY A 204 6.21 14.97 10.78
N SER A 205 5.18 14.52 10.06
CA SER A 205 3.79 14.51 10.53
C SER A 205 2.98 13.43 9.84
N GLN A 206 1.84 13.06 10.43
CA GLN A 206 0.92 12.07 9.84
C GLN A 206 0.21 12.66 8.62
N LYS A 207 0.79 12.45 7.46
CA LYS A 207 0.15 12.75 6.17
C LYS A 207 -0.05 11.46 5.38
N MET A 208 -1.20 11.33 4.72
CA MET A 208 -1.61 10.09 4.06
C MET A 208 -2.21 10.32 2.68
N SER A 209 -2.43 11.57 2.30
CA SER A 209 -3.04 11.93 1.02
C SER A 209 -2.44 13.20 0.46
N ARG A 210 -2.45 13.28 -0.87
CA ARG A 210 -2.26 14.54 -1.60
C ARG A 210 -3.46 15.46 -1.38
N ASP A 211 -3.31 16.77 -1.59
CA ASP A 211 -4.38 17.78 -1.41
C ASP A 211 -4.98 18.29 -2.73
N ASP A 212 -4.40 17.93 -3.87
CA ASP A 212 -4.83 18.37 -5.19
C ASP A 212 -5.85 17.40 -5.83
N SER A 213 -7.03 17.33 -5.29
CA SER A 213 -8.16 16.51 -5.78
C SER A 213 -7.88 15.00 -5.83
N PRO A 214 -7.51 14.37 -4.70
CA PRO A 214 -7.37 12.93 -4.65
C PRO A 214 -8.72 12.23 -4.90
N ILE A 215 -8.68 11.01 -5.46
CA ILE A 215 -9.88 10.20 -5.60
C ILE A 215 -10.51 9.98 -4.23
N ASN A 216 -11.81 10.27 -4.09
CA ASN A 216 -12.63 9.70 -3.04
C ASN A 216 -13.22 8.37 -3.54
N PHE A 217 -12.74 7.25 -3.03
CA PHE A 217 -13.23 5.93 -3.42
C PHE A 217 -14.62 5.61 -2.85
N PHE A 218 -15.13 6.43 -1.92
CA PHE A 218 -16.41 6.20 -1.23
C PHE A 218 -17.54 7.13 -1.70
N ASP A 219 -17.36 7.92 -2.74
CA ASP A 219 -18.35 8.92 -3.17
C ASP A 219 -19.56 8.35 -3.95
N SER A 220 -19.56 7.05 -4.27
CA SER A 220 -20.70 6.36 -4.93
C SER A 220 -20.77 4.91 -4.49
N THR A 221 -21.97 4.37 -4.42
CA THR A 221 -22.21 2.93 -4.21
C THR A 221 -21.83 2.05 -5.42
N ASP A 222 -21.54 2.64 -6.56
CA ASP A 222 -21.04 1.91 -7.73
C ASP A 222 -19.51 1.70 -7.65
N ASN A 223 -18.84 2.30 -6.66
CA ASN A 223 -17.39 2.27 -6.60
C ASN A 223 -16.86 0.95 -6.07
N GLU A 224 -15.88 0.44 -6.81
CA GLU A 224 -15.10 -0.73 -6.45
C GLU A 224 -13.60 -0.42 -6.50
N LEU A 225 -12.86 -0.99 -5.56
CA LEU A 225 -11.40 -0.94 -5.52
C LEU A 225 -10.85 -2.34 -5.31
N TYR A 226 -9.88 -2.74 -6.12
CA TYR A 226 -9.18 -4.01 -6.01
C TYR A 226 -7.69 -3.79 -5.87
N LEU A 227 -7.03 -4.60 -5.04
CA LEU A 227 -5.59 -4.57 -4.79
C LEU A 227 -5.03 -5.99 -4.74
N THR A 228 -3.93 -6.25 -5.44
CA THR A 228 -3.16 -7.51 -5.34
C THR A 228 -1.72 -7.32 -5.78
N GLY A 229 -0.90 -8.37 -5.67
CA GLY A 229 0.49 -8.34 -6.13
C GLY A 229 1.35 -7.31 -5.41
N VAL A 230 1.06 -7.05 -4.12
CA VAL A 230 1.81 -6.05 -3.34
C VAL A 230 3.19 -6.60 -3.00
N GLN A 231 4.22 -5.88 -3.43
CA GLN A 231 5.61 -6.22 -3.21
C GLN A 231 6.39 -4.98 -2.80
N LEU A 232 7.21 -5.09 -1.76
CA LEU A 232 8.14 -4.07 -1.30
C LEU A 232 9.54 -4.65 -1.33
N GLU A 233 10.45 -4.02 -2.04
CA GLU A 233 11.81 -4.50 -2.27
C GLU A 233 12.83 -3.42 -1.93
N VAL A 234 14.02 -3.84 -1.48
CA VAL A 234 15.15 -2.92 -1.30
C VAL A 234 15.70 -2.53 -2.68
N GLY A 235 15.92 -1.24 -2.89
CA GLY A 235 16.48 -0.69 -4.14
C GLY A 235 15.45 0.12 -4.94
N GLU A 236 15.87 0.55 -6.12
CA GLU A 236 15.15 1.52 -6.95
C GLU A 236 14.43 0.88 -8.15
N GLN A 237 14.37 -0.46 -8.20
CA GLN A 237 13.77 -1.20 -9.32
C GLN A 237 12.79 -2.25 -8.80
N ALA A 238 11.62 -2.32 -9.42
CA ALA A 238 10.67 -3.39 -9.21
C ALA A 238 11.05 -4.62 -10.05
N THR A 239 11.06 -5.79 -9.39
CA THR A 239 11.30 -7.07 -10.05
C THR A 239 9.97 -7.82 -10.31
N PRO A 240 9.97 -8.95 -11.03
CA PRO A 240 8.79 -9.81 -11.11
C PRO A 240 8.32 -10.22 -9.71
N PHE A 241 6.99 -10.34 -9.56
CA PHE A 241 6.38 -10.62 -8.25
C PHE A 241 6.91 -11.92 -7.62
N GLU A 242 7.32 -11.83 -6.36
CA GLU A 242 7.75 -12.96 -5.55
C GLU A 242 6.69 -13.28 -4.50
N HIS A 243 6.15 -14.51 -4.55
CA HIS A 243 5.21 -14.99 -3.55
C HIS A 243 5.89 -15.19 -2.19
N ARG A 244 5.37 -14.54 -1.16
CA ARG A 244 5.72 -14.77 0.24
C ARG A 244 4.44 -15.00 1.06
N SER A 245 4.26 -16.21 1.54
CA SER A 245 3.13 -16.67 2.37
C SER A 245 3.50 -16.66 3.85
#